data_b0b57911f0d5ba4420949a6f10bc811e
#
_entry.id   b0b57911f0d5ba4420949a6f10bc811e
#
_cell.length_a   1.000
_cell.length_b   1.000
_cell.length_c   1.000
_cell.angle_alpha   90.00
_cell.angle_beta   90.00
_cell.angle_gamma   90.00
#
_symmetry.space_group_name_H-M   'P 1'
#
loop_
_entity.id
_entity.type
_entity.pdbx_description
1 polymer ?
#
loop_
_entity_poly.entity_id
_entity_poly.type
_entity_poly.pdbx_seq_one_letter_code
_entity_poly.pdbx_strand_id
1 'polypeptide(L)'
;MTKQNVRCDACGCAFVPEPKTQREGEIEVSYFNCDYCGKAYIVSVTDAALRRSIRKYRSLAEKLKGKPLSEETLREVTALKDANTKRAAELRQMYIREE
;
A
#
# COMPACT_ATOMS: atom_id res chain seq x y z
N MET A 1 -14.07 -15.27 -3.94
CA MET A 1 -13.88 -13.83 -3.68
C MET A 1 -14.55 -13.01 -4.74
N THR A 2 -15.37 -12.07 -4.33
CA THR A 2 -16.04 -11.16 -5.25
C THR A 2 -15.07 -10.05 -5.66
N LYS A 3 -14.85 -9.90 -6.95
CA LYS A 3 -14.07 -8.79 -7.47
C LYS A 3 -14.92 -7.54 -7.41
N GLN A 4 -14.36 -6.46 -6.88
CA GLN A 4 -15.07 -5.18 -6.78
C GLN A 4 -14.85 -4.37 -8.05
N ASN A 5 -15.95 -3.80 -8.57
CA ASN A 5 -15.86 -2.86 -9.67
C ASN A 5 -15.43 -1.49 -9.15
N VAL A 6 -14.57 -0.83 -9.90
CA VAL A 6 -14.21 0.56 -9.63
C VAL A 6 -14.63 1.40 -10.85
N ARG A 7 -14.89 2.68 -10.62
CA ARG A 7 -15.25 3.60 -11.68
C ARG A 7 -14.09 4.56 -11.95
N CYS A 8 -13.70 4.66 -13.20
CA CYS A 8 -12.67 5.59 -13.61
C CYS A 8 -13.22 7.02 -13.55
N ASP A 9 -12.52 7.93 -12.86
CA ASP A 9 -12.94 9.33 -12.76
C ASP A 9 -12.63 10.13 -14.03
N ALA A 10 -11.80 9.60 -14.93
CA ALA A 10 -11.47 10.26 -16.18
C ALA A 10 -12.50 9.97 -17.28
N CYS A 11 -12.92 8.71 -17.44
CA CYS A 11 -13.85 8.32 -18.50
C CYS A 11 -15.23 7.89 -17.99
N GLY A 12 -15.39 7.69 -16.68
CA GLY A 12 -16.66 7.31 -16.07
C GLY A 12 -17.09 5.86 -16.22
N CYS A 13 -16.26 5.04 -16.87
CA CYS A 13 -16.59 3.62 -17.07
C CYS A 13 -16.24 2.79 -15.86
N ALA A 14 -17.08 1.80 -15.55
CA ALA A 14 -16.81 0.85 -14.48
C ALA A 14 -16.01 -0.32 -15.04
N PHE A 15 -15.05 -0.81 -14.28
CA PHE A 15 -14.20 -1.95 -14.67
C PHE A 15 -13.70 -2.70 -13.42
N VAL A 16 -13.22 -3.92 -13.63
CA VAL A 16 -12.61 -4.70 -12.57
C VAL A 16 -11.10 -4.45 -12.62
N PRO A 17 -10.51 -3.83 -11.57
CA PRO A 17 -9.08 -3.53 -11.60
C PRO A 17 -8.25 -4.82 -11.49
N GLU A 18 -7.16 -4.87 -12.26
CA GLU A 18 -6.17 -5.94 -12.20
C GLU A 18 -4.84 -5.33 -11.77
N PRO A 19 -4.54 -5.31 -10.46
CA PRO A 19 -3.30 -4.71 -9.98
C PRO A 19 -2.07 -5.41 -10.55
N LYS A 20 -1.12 -4.60 -10.98
CA LYS A 20 0.18 -5.08 -11.49
C LYS A 20 1.27 -4.49 -10.62
N THR A 21 2.41 -5.16 -10.57
CA THR A 21 3.55 -4.68 -9.82
C THR A 21 4.72 -4.47 -10.76
N GLN A 22 5.33 -3.29 -10.67
CA GLN A 22 6.53 -2.95 -11.42
C GLN A 22 7.64 -2.63 -10.42
N ARG A 23 8.83 -3.13 -10.69
CA ARG A 23 9.98 -2.91 -9.81
C ARG A 23 11.05 -2.11 -10.54
N GLU A 24 11.55 -1.06 -9.88
CA GLU A 24 12.68 -0.28 -10.34
C GLU A 24 13.69 -0.18 -9.19
N GLY A 25 14.76 -1.00 -9.25
CA GLY A 25 15.72 -1.08 -8.14
C GLY A 25 15.04 -1.59 -6.88
N GLU A 26 15.09 -0.79 -5.81
CA GLU A 26 14.45 -1.13 -4.54
C GLU A 26 12.98 -0.69 -4.47
N ILE A 27 12.55 0.14 -5.41
CA ILE A 27 11.18 0.66 -5.44
C ILE A 27 10.27 -0.35 -6.14
N GLU A 28 9.14 -0.64 -5.50
CA GLU A 28 8.12 -1.50 -6.06
C GLU A 28 6.79 -0.73 -6.09
N VAL A 29 6.22 -0.61 -7.28
CA VAL A 29 4.98 0.13 -7.52
C VAL A 29 3.88 -0.83 -7.89
N SER A 30 2.77 -0.79 -7.14
CA SER A 30 1.56 -1.52 -7.47
C SER A 30 0.57 -0.54 -8.08
N TYR A 31 0.04 -0.88 -9.24
CA TYR A 31 -0.85 0.00 -10.00
C TYR A 31 -1.83 -0.82 -10.83
N PHE A 32 -2.86 -0.16 -11.32
CA PHE A 32 -3.74 -0.72 -12.33
C PHE A 32 -4.11 0.38 -13.33
N ASN A 33 -4.55 -0.06 -14.51
CA ASN A 33 -4.96 0.87 -15.57
C ASN A 33 -6.45 0.69 -15.85
N CYS A 34 -7.10 1.79 -16.22
CA CYS A 34 -8.49 1.72 -16.69
C CYS A 34 -8.52 0.94 -17.99
N ASP A 35 -9.44 -0.04 -18.10
CA ASP A 35 -9.58 -0.88 -19.29
C ASP A 35 -10.06 -0.10 -20.52
N TYR A 36 -10.63 1.06 -20.32
CA TYR A 36 -11.25 1.85 -21.40
C TYR A 36 -10.41 3.02 -21.86
N CYS A 37 -9.87 3.82 -20.93
CA CYS A 37 -9.09 5.00 -21.28
C CYS A 37 -7.60 4.88 -21.00
N GLY A 38 -7.18 3.82 -20.31
CA GLY A 38 -5.78 3.55 -20.02
C GLY A 38 -5.17 4.36 -18.88
N LYS A 39 -5.96 5.18 -18.18
CA LYS A 39 -5.45 5.97 -17.07
C LYS A 39 -4.84 5.06 -16.00
N ALA A 40 -3.64 5.40 -15.54
CA ALA A 40 -2.96 4.64 -14.49
C ALA A 40 -3.38 5.12 -13.10
N TYR A 41 -3.63 4.15 -12.22
CA TYR A 41 -3.96 4.42 -10.82
C TYR A 41 -2.93 3.71 -9.94
N ILE A 42 -2.20 4.48 -9.15
CA ILE A 42 -1.18 3.94 -8.25
C ILE A 42 -1.83 3.50 -6.94
N VAL A 43 -1.68 2.22 -6.62
CA VAL A 43 -2.23 1.64 -5.39
C VAL A 43 -1.25 1.83 -4.23
N SER A 44 0.03 1.52 -4.46
CA SER A 44 1.05 1.66 -3.43
C SER A 44 2.44 1.77 -4.04
N VAL A 45 3.33 2.43 -3.31
CA VAL A 45 4.74 2.52 -3.64
C VAL A 45 5.52 2.12 -2.40
N THR A 46 6.41 1.14 -2.52
CA THR A 46 7.22 0.64 -1.40
C THR A 46 8.69 0.57 -1.79
N ASP A 47 9.57 0.69 -0.80
CA ASP A 47 10.97 0.38 -0.96
C ASP A 47 11.34 -0.83 -0.09
N ALA A 48 12.59 -1.29 -0.16
CA ALA A 48 13.01 -2.47 0.58
C ALA A 48 12.88 -2.29 2.09
N ALA A 49 13.21 -1.11 2.60
CA ALA A 49 13.11 -0.80 4.03
C ALA A 49 11.64 -0.82 4.49
N LEU A 50 10.75 -0.22 3.71
CA LEU A 50 9.33 -0.20 4.04
C LEU A 50 8.74 -1.61 4.01
N ARG A 51 9.09 -2.43 3.02
CA ARG A 51 8.61 -3.81 2.94
C ARG A 51 9.05 -4.64 4.16
N ARG A 52 10.30 -4.44 4.62
CA ARG A 52 10.78 -5.10 5.84
C ARG A 52 10.00 -4.65 7.07
N SER A 53 9.72 -3.35 7.17
CA SER A 53 8.96 -2.78 8.27
C SER A 53 7.51 -3.29 8.28
N ILE A 54 6.89 -3.42 7.13
CA ILE A 54 5.54 -3.98 7.01
C ILE A 54 5.51 -5.44 7.47
N ARG A 55 6.51 -6.22 7.08
CA ARG A 55 6.60 -7.63 7.53
C ARG A 55 6.80 -7.71 9.04
N LYS A 56 7.61 -6.82 9.60
CA LYS A 56 7.81 -6.74 11.05
C LYS A 56 6.50 -6.43 11.76
N TYR A 57 5.74 -5.45 11.25
CA TYR A 57 4.44 -5.10 11.81
C TYR A 57 3.47 -6.28 11.76
N ARG A 58 3.38 -6.97 10.63
CA ARG A 58 2.50 -8.13 10.48
C ARG A 58 2.87 -9.25 11.44
N SER A 59 4.17 -9.54 11.57
CA SER A 59 4.66 -10.56 12.47
C SER A 59 4.33 -10.22 13.93
N LEU A 60 4.52 -8.96 14.30
CA LEU A 60 4.22 -8.49 15.65
C LEU A 60 2.72 -8.54 15.95
N ALA A 61 1.90 -8.09 15.01
CA ALA A 61 0.45 -8.13 15.15
C ALA A 61 -0.06 -9.57 15.29
N GLU A 62 0.52 -10.51 14.53
CA GLU A 62 0.16 -11.92 14.60
C GLU A 62 0.49 -12.52 15.97
N LYS A 63 1.67 -12.20 16.51
CA LYS A 63 2.09 -12.67 17.83
C LYS A 63 1.20 -12.15 18.95
N LEU A 64 0.68 -10.95 18.79
CA LEU A 64 -0.13 -10.29 19.81
C LEU A 64 -1.63 -10.57 19.68
N LYS A 65 -2.02 -11.24 18.63
CA LYS A 65 -3.43 -11.54 18.35
C LYS A 65 -4.03 -12.39 19.48
N GLY A 66 -5.15 -11.91 20.04
CA GLY A 66 -5.84 -12.60 21.10
C GLY A 66 -5.23 -12.46 22.48
N LYS A 67 -4.17 -11.66 22.62
CA LYS A 67 -3.53 -11.41 23.92
C LYS A 67 -3.83 -10.00 24.42
N PRO A 68 -3.95 -9.80 25.73
CA PRO A 68 -4.10 -8.44 26.25
C PRO A 68 -2.80 -7.65 25.99
N LEU A 69 -2.94 -6.44 25.46
CA LEU A 69 -1.81 -5.58 25.17
C LEU A 69 -1.57 -4.60 26.31
N SER A 70 -0.31 -4.47 26.73
CA SER A 70 0.08 -3.39 27.63
C SER A 70 0.07 -2.07 26.85
N GLU A 71 -0.04 -0.93 27.56
CA GLU A 71 0.03 0.38 26.93
C GLU A 71 1.34 0.55 26.14
N GLU A 72 2.43 0.07 26.70
CA GLU A 72 3.75 0.18 26.09
C GLU A 72 3.81 -0.58 24.76
N THR A 73 3.30 -1.82 24.75
CA THR A 73 3.24 -2.64 23.54
C THR A 73 2.32 -2.00 22.51
N LEU A 74 1.17 -1.48 22.93
CA LEU A 74 0.24 -0.82 22.04
C LEU A 74 0.85 0.41 21.39
N ARG A 75 1.63 1.19 22.15
CA ARG A 75 2.36 2.35 21.61
C ARG A 75 3.37 1.95 20.56
N GLU A 76 4.12 0.88 20.79
CA GLU A 76 5.10 0.38 19.84
C GLU A 76 4.47 -0.06 18.52
N VAL A 77 3.38 -0.82 18.60
CA VAL A 77 2.65 -1.30 17.43
C VAL A 77 2.05 -0.13 16.65
N THR A 78 1.44 0.82 17.36
CA THR A 78 0.83 1.99 16.73
C THR A 78 1.90 2.87 16.07
N ALA A 79 3.03 3.08 16.74
CA ALA A 79 4.14 3.87 16.19
C ALA A 79 4.69 3.24 14.91
N LEU A 80 4.84 1.93 14.88
CA LEU A 80 5.32 1.21 13.69
C LEU A 80 4.31 1.33 12.54
N LYS A 81 3.04 1.16 12.83
CA LYS A 81 1.98 1.34 11.83
C LYS A 81 1.97 2.75 11.25
N ASP A 82 2.05 3.76 12.11
CA ASP A 82 2.04 5.16 11.70
C ASP A 82 3.28 5.50 10.87
N ALA A 83 4.44 5.01 11.27
CA ALA A 83 5.68 5.21 10.53
C ALA A 83 5.59 4.58 9.13
N ASN A 84 5.03 3.37 9.03
CA ASN A 84 4.85 2.68 7.75
C ASN A 84 3.88 3.44 6.84
N THR A 85 2.77 3.91 7.39
CA THR A 85 1.78 4.69 6.65
C THR A 85 2.38 5.98 6.13
N LYS A 86 3.14 6.69 6.97
CA LYS A 86 3.80 7.94 6.60
C LYS A 86 4.83 7.70 5.50
N ARG A 87 5.66 6.66 5.64
CA ARG A 87 6.67 6.34 4.63
C ARG A 87 6.06 5.97 3.29
N ALA A 88 4.99 5.19 3.31
CA ALA A 88 4.27 4.82 2.09
C ALA A 88 3.73 6.06 1.38
N ALA A 89 3.17 6.99 2.14
CA ALA A 89 2.65 8.25 1.58
C ALA A 89 3.77 9.11 0.99
N GLU A 90 4.92 9.19 1.67
CA GLU A 90 6.09 9.92 1.17
C GLU A 90 6.61 9.34 -0.14
N LEU A 91 6.75 8.02 -0.22
CA LEU A 91 7.22 7.32 -1.42
C LEU A 91 6.26 7.55 -2.59
N ARG A 92 4.97 7.49 -2.32
CA ARG A 92 3.96 7.72 -3.34
C ARG A 92 4.04 9.15 -3.89
N GLN A 93 4.22 10.13 -3.02
CA GLN A 93 4.38 11.53 -3.40
C GLN A 93 5.64 11.74 -4.26
N MET A 94 6.75 11.14 -3.85
CA MET A 94 8.00 11.22 -4.60
C MET A 94 7.87 10.60 -5.99
N TYR A 95 7.23 9.45 -6.08
CA TYR A 95 7.02 8.76 -7.35
C TYR A 95 6.15 9.57 -8.31
N ILE A 96 5.07 10.14 -7.80
CA ILE A 96 4.14 10.95 -8.60
C ILE A 96 4.82 12.23 -9.12
N ARG A 97 5.69 12.82 -8.31
CA ARG A 97 6.39 14.06 -8.70
C ARG A 97 7.39 13.87 -9.83
N GLU A 98 7.93 12.68 -9.99
CA GLU A 98 8.91 12.38 -11.01
C GLU A 98 8.30 12.21 -12.41
N GLU A 99 7.00 12.16 -12.49
CA GLU A 99 6.30 12.18 -13.75
C GLU A 99 6.09 13.62 -14.22
#